data_e67cd58a2e9db3a6f9b0cb5bf6e02e57
#
_entry.id   e67cd58a2e9db3a6f9b0cb5bf6e02e57
#
_cell.length_a   1.000
_cell.length_b   1.000
_cell.length_c   1.000
_cell.angle_alpha   90.00
_cell.angle_beta   90.00
_cell.angle_gamma   90.00
#
_symmetry.space_group_name_H-M   'P 1'
#
loop_
_entity.id
_entity.type
_entity.pdbx_description
1 polymer ?
#
loop_
_entity_poly.entity_id
_entity_poly.type
_entity_poly.pdbx_seq_one_letter_code
_entity_poly.pdbx_strand_id
1 'polypeptide(L)'
;AEIQNSSIFGLIGSNGAGKSTLMRLLCGIYRPDSGTVTIDGEEVYENTKVKERIFYISDDQYYFHNGNMDDLAKYYSLIYPKFSFEEYNKLREAFKLDGRRKLSTFSKGMQKQAHIVLALASNTDYLLCDETFDGLDPVMRQAVKKLLAEAVIERDLTPIIASHNLRELEDICDHVGLLHEGGIIFNQEIDNLRLGTHKIQCAFKEPKAKEDFKGLDNLHYEN
;
A
#
# COMPACT_ATOMS: atom_id res chain seq x y z
N ALA A 1 -5.79 15.30 5.34
CA ALA A 1 -5.45 14.10 6.11
C ALA A 1 -3.95 14.16 6.40
N GLU A 2 -3.54 13.63 7.50
CA GLU A 2 -2.14 13.55 7.92
C GLU A 2 -1.81 12.08 8.16
N ILE A 3 -0.65 11.63 7.66
CA ILE A 3 -0.14 10.27 7.85
C ILE A 3 1.10 10.40 8.72
N GLN A 4 1.18 9.58 9.77
CA GLN A 4 2.33 9.57 10.68
C GLN A 4 3.51 8.84 10.05
N ASN A 5 4.71 9.36 10.25
CA ASN A 5 5.95 8.72 9.81
C ASN A 5 6.22 7.44 10.61
N SER A 6 7.02 6.54 10.02
CA SER A 6 7.45 5.27 10.64
C SER A 6 6.28 4.40 11.11
N SER A 7 5.17 4.41 10.34
CA SER A 7 4.01 3.54 10.55
C SER A 7 3.47 3.05 9.21
N ILE A 8 2.84 1.87 9.20
CA ILE A 8 2.23 1.31 7.99
C ILE A 8 0.80 1.83 7.89
N PHE A 9 0.54 2.66 6.89
CA PHE A 9 -0.78 3.25 6.65
C PHE A 9 -1.55 2.52 5.56
N GLY A 10 -2.76 2.08 5.87
CA GLY A 10 -3.69 1.46 4.92
C GLY A 10 -4.70 2.47 4.38
N LEU A 11 -4.85 2.56 3.08
CA LEU A 11 -5.90 3.33 2.42
C LEU A 11 -6.94 2.38 1.84
N ILE A 12 -8.08 2.25 2.52
CA ILE A 12 -9.18 1.42 2.05
C ILE A 12 -10.20 2.25 1.26
N GLY A 13 -10.81 1.63 0.27
CA GLY A 13 -11.92 2.23 -0.49
C GLY A 13 -12.37 1.32 -1.62
N SER A 14 -13.64 1.45 -2.01
CA SER A 14 -14.19 0.72 -3.16
C SER A 14 -13.45 1.08 -4.47
N ASN A 15 -13.65 0.27 -5.50
CA ASN A 15 -13.16 0.61 -6.83
C ASN A 15 -13.81 1.92 -7.30
N GLY A 16 -13.00 2.83 -7.82
CA GLY A 16 -13.45 4.17 -8.20
C GLY A 16 -13.51 5.21 -7.09
N ALA A 17 -13.22 4.86 -5.82
CA ALA A 17 -13.22 5.82 -4.69
C ALA A 17 -12.14 6.91 -4.81
N GLY A 18 -11.13 6.73 -5.67
CA GLY A 18 -10.05 7.70 -5.90
C GLY A 18 -8.70 7.31 -5.30
N LYS A 19 -8.51 6.05 -4.82
CA LYS A 19 -7.25 5.58 -4.21
C LYS A 19 -6.04 5.83 -5.10
N SER A 20 -6.05 5.32 -6.33
CA SER A 20 -4.94 5.51 -7.29
C SER A 20 -4.71 6.98 -7.65
N THR A 21 -5.78 7.79 -7.69
CA THR A 21 -5.67 9.24 -7.92
C THR A 21 -4.95 9.91 -6.75
N LEU A 22 -5.32 9.58 -5.52
CA LEU A 22 -4.65 10.08 -4.32
C LEU A 22 -3.17 9.65 -4.28
N MET A 23 -2.86 8.37 -4.58
CA MET A 23 -1.49 7.90 -4.67
C MET A 23 -0.66 8.69 -5.69
N ARG A 24 -1.22 8.97 -6.88
CA ARG A 24 -0.56 9.77 -7.92
C ARG A 24 -0.37 11.23 -7.53
N LEU A 25 -1.28 11.79 -6.75
CA LEU A 25 -1.11 13.12 -6.15
C LEU A 25 0.03 13.12 -5.13
N LEU A 26 0.07 12.11 -4.23
CA LEU A 26 1.14 11.95 -3.23
C LEU A 26 2.52 11.76 -3.85
N CYS A 27 2.61 11.16 -5.03
CA CYS A 27 3.87 11.01 -5.79
C CYS A 27 4.20 12.24 -6.65
N GLY A 28 3.33 13.25 -6.69
CA GLY A 28 3.48 14.41 -7.57
C GLY A 28 3.43 14.06 -9.06
N ILE A 29 2.75 12.97 -9.43
CA ILE A 29 2.44 12.61 -10.83
C ILE A 29 1.31 13.51 -11.32
N TYR A 30 0.31 13.75 -10.47
CA TYR A 30 -0.76 14.70 -10.74
C TYR A 30 -0.55 15.99 -9.95
N ARG A 31 -0.92 17.11 -10.56
CA ARG A 31 -1.05 18.41 -9.90
C ARG A 31 -2.43 18.51 -9.28
N PRO A 32 -2.57 18.93 -8.01
CA PRO A 32 -3.90 19.20 -7.45
C PRO A 32 -4.53 20.44 -8.11
N ASP A 33 -5.83 20.38 -8.37
CA ASP A 33 -6.59 21.53 -8.89
C ASP A 33 -6.71 22.64 -7.86
N SER A 34 -6.70 22.28 -6.57
CA SER A 34 -6.71 23.20 -5.43
C SER A 34 -6.04 22.58 -4.22
N GLY A 35 -5.56 23.41 -3.29
CA GLY A 35 -4.81 22.96 -2.14
C GLY A 35 -3.39 22.55 -2.48
N THR A 36 -2.70 21.92 -1.51
CA THR A 36 -1.32 21.49 -1.63
C THR A 36 -1.14 20.07 -1.12
N VAL A 37 -0.19 19.34 -1.71
CA VAL A 37 0.28 18.05 -1.21
C VAL A 37 1.72 18.23 -0.77
N THR A 38 1.99 17.95 0.50
CA THR A 38 3.33 18.10 1.09
C THR A 38 3.78 16.80 1.75
N ILE A 39 5.10 16.58 1.71
CA ILE A 39 5.77 15.53 2.49
C ILE A 39 6.84 16.23 3.33
N ASP A 40 6.80 16.06 4.64
CA ASP A 40 7.65 16.75 5.61
C ASP A 40 7.67 18.28 5.43
N GLY A 41 6.52 18.85 5.06
CA GLY A 41 6.34 20.28 4.84
C GLY A 41 6.79 20.80 3.48
N GLU A 42 7.38 19.95 2.62
CA GLU A 42 7.79 20.31 1.26
C GLU A 42 6.77 19.87 0.22
N GLU A 43 6.44 20.77 -0.73
CA GLU A 43 5.54 20.42 -1.84
C GLU A 43 6.16 19.32 -2.72
N VAL A 44 5.31 18.35 -3.12
CA VAL A 44 5.74 17.19 -3.90
C VAL A 44 5.75 17.46 -5.40
N TYR A 45 4.80 18.27 -5.90
CA TYR A 45 4.67 18.51 -7.33
C TYR A 45 5.90 19.26 -7.89
N GLU A 46 6.49 18.72 -8.96
CA GLU A 46 7.74 19.21 -9.58
C GLU A 46 8.97 19.33 -8.64
N ASN A 47 8.95 18.66 -7.50
CA ASN A 47 10.05 18.63 -6.55
C ASN A 47 10.82 17.30 -6.63
N THR A 48 11.92 17.27 -7.38
CA THR A 48 12.73 16.07 -7.59
C THR A 48 13.32 15.54 -6.29
N LYS A 49 13.75 16.42 -5.36
CA LYS A 49 14.31 16.02 -4.07
C LYS A 49 13.32 15.25 -3.20
N VAL A 50 12.06 15.67 -3.20
CA VAL A 50 11.01 14.95 -2.49
C VAL A 50 10.68 13.63 -3.21
N LYS A 51 10.62 13.65 -4.55
CA LYS A 51 10.33 12.46 -5.36
C LYS A 51 11.40 11.36 -5.24
N GLU A 52 12.67 11.71 -5.06
CA GLU A 52 13.75 10.75 -4.80
C GLU A 52 13.57 9.98 -3.48
N ARG A 53 12.71 10.47 -2.59
CA ARG A 53 12.37 9.87 -1.30
C ARG A 53 11.13 8.98 -1.36
N ILE A 54 10.45 8.91 -2.51
CA ILE A 54 9.19 8.19 -2.70
C ILE A 54 9.37 7.11 -3.75
N PHE A 55 9.06 5.86 -3.41
CA PHE A 55 8.88 4.80 -4.39
C PHE A 55 7.39 4.49 -4.55
N TYR A 56 6.91 4.45 -5.79
CA TYR A 56 5.52 4.13 -6.11
C TYR A 56 5.41 2.84 -6.91
N ILE A 57 4.71 1.86 -6.35
CA ILE A 57 4.32 0.64 -7.04
C ILE A 57 2.86 0.83 -7.47
N SER A 58 2.65 1.05 -8.77
CA SER A 58 1.30 1.15 -9.34
C SER A 58 0.68 -0.24 -9.52
N ASP A 59 -0.65 -0.31 -9.58
CA ASP A 59 -1.36 -1.54 -9.93
C ASP A 59 -0.95 -2.03 -11.34
N ASP A 60 -0.85 -1.11 -12.29
CA ASP A 60 -0.34 -1.39 -13.65
C ASP A 60 1.17 -1.12 -13.69
N GLN A 61 1.96 -2.18 -13.52
CA GLN A 61 3.40 -2.10 -13.34
C GLN A 61 4.12 -1.95 -14.68
N TYR A 62 4.97 -0.93 -14.78
CA TYR A 62 5.80 -0.71 -15.94
C TYR A 62 7.13 -1.47 -15.87
N TYR A 63 7.53 -2.07 -16.97
CA TYR A 63 8.88 -2.59 -17.20
C TYR A 63 9.28 -2.41 -18.66
N PHE A 64 10.60 -2.34 -18.91
CA PHE A 64 11.11 -2.20 -20.26
C PHE A 64 10.72 -3.39 -21.14
N HIS A 65 10.43 -3.13 -22.41
CA HIS A 65 10.21 -4.20 -23.39
C HIS A 65 11.45 -5.12 -23.42
N ASN A 66 11.25 -6.41 -23.23
CA ASN A 66 12.32 -7.40 -23.04
C ASN A 66 13.27 -7.16 -21.85
N GLY A 67 12.97 -6.23 -20.96
CA GLY A 67 13.75 -5.97 -19.76
C GLY A 67 13.63 -7.09 -18.72
N ASN A 68 14.65 -7.19 -17.91
CA ASN A 68 14.72 -8.09 -16.78
C ASN A 68 14.84 -7.29 -15.47
N MET A 69 14.86 -7.97 -14.34
CA MET A 69 14.90 -7.34 -13.02
C MET A 69 16.24 -6.63 -12.76
N ASP A 70 17.36 -7.19 -13.26
CA ASP A 70 18.69 -6.57 -13.11
C ASP A 70 18.78 -5.26 -13.92
N ASP A 71 18.08 -5.16 -15.07
CA ASP A 71 18.02 -3.93 -15.86
C ASP A 71 17.22 -2.84 -15.13
N LEU A 72 16.10 -3.21 -14.48
CA LEU A 72 15.35 -2.28 -13.65
C LEU A 72 16.14 -1.84 -12.40
N ALA A 73 16.88 -2.73 -11.76
CA ALA A 73 17.75 -2.40 -10.63
C ALA A 73 18.80 -1.34 -11.03
N LYS A 74 19.46 -1.52 -12.19
CA LYS A 74 20.38 -0.51 -12.73
C LYS A 74 19.67 0.81 -13.01
N TYR A 75 18.48 0.77 -13.60
CA TYR A 75 17.70 1.99 -13.87
C TYR A 75 17.32 2.72 -12.58
N TYR A 76 16.80 2.02 -11.58
CA TYR A 76 16.44 2.64 -10.32
C TYR A 76 17.63 3.14 -9.51
N SER A 77 18.82 2.53 -9.65
CA SER A 77 20.04 3.04 -9.02
C SER A 77 20.50 4.39 -9.58
N LEU A 78 20.04 4.78 -10.76
CA LEU A 78 20.29 6.11 -11.33
C LEU A 78 19.28 7.17 -10.82
N ILE A 79 18.11 6.73 -10.36
CA ILE A 79 17.03 7.62 -9.92
C ILE A 79 17.04 7.78 -8.40
N TYR A 80 17.29 6.69 -7.66
CA TYR A 80 17.26 6.67 -6.20
C TYR A 80 18.68 6.65 -5.63
N PRO A 81 19.14 7.77 -5.04
CA PRO A 81 20.55 7.90 -4.57
C PRO A 81 20.93 6.88 -3.49
N LYS A 82 19.96 6.38 -2.73
CA LYS A 82 20.15 5.40 -1.65
C LYS A 82 20.01 3.95 -2.12
N PHE A 83 19.87 3.67 -3.43
CA PHE A 83 19.66 2.31 -3.94
C PHE A 83 20.80 1.37 -3.53
N SER A 84 20.46 0.22 -2.95
CA SER A 84 21.41 -0.78 -2.48
C SER A 84 21.34 -2.05 -3.34
N PHE A 85 22.42 -2.32 -4.10
CA PHE A 85 22.57 -3.59 -4.82
C PHE A 85 22.77 -4.78 -3.87
N GLU A 86 23.29 -4.56 -2.67
CA GLU A 86 23.43 -5.61 -1.64
C GLU A 86 22.04 -6.06 -1.19
N GLU A 87 21.17 -5.11 -0.81
CA GLU A 87 19.80 -5.41 -0.40
C GLU A 87 18.99 -6.01 -1.56
N TYR A 88 19.14 -5.47 -2.78
CA TYR A 88 18.54 -6.03 -3.98
C TYR A 88 18.89 -7.53 -4.16
N ASN A 89 20.17 -7.89 -4.08
CA ASN A 89 20.62 -9.28 -4.25
C ASN A 89 20.10 -10.17 -3.12
N LYS A 90 20.18 -9.72 -1.86
CA LYS A 90 19.67 -10.44 -0.69
C LYS A 90 18.17 -10.74 -0.83
N LEU A 91 17.36 -9.73 -1.15
CA LEU A 91 15.91 -9.90 -1.32
C LEU A 91 15.57 -10.76 -2.53
N ARG A 92 16.21 -10.53 -3.67
CA ARG A 92 16.02 -11.32 -4.88
C ARG A 92 16.27 -12.81 -4.65
N GLU A 93 17.33 -13.17 -3.92
CA GLU A 93 17.64 -14.54 -3.54
C GLU A 93 16.61 -15.11 -2.56
N ALA A 94 16.21 -14.35 -1.56
CA ALA A 94 15.17 -14.77 -0.59
C ALA A 94 13.83 -15.08 -1.28
N PHE A 95 13.45 -14.30 -2.30
CA PHE A 95 12.25 -14.52 -3.11
C PHE A 95 12.47 -15.52 -4.25
N LYS A 96 13.68 -16.05 -4.41
CA LYS A 96 14.06 -17.01 -5.48
C LYS A 96 13.73 -16.48 -6.89
N LEU A 97 13.94 -15.20 -7.11
CA LEU A 97 13.71 -14.56 -8.40
C LEU A 97 15.00 -14.58 -9.23
N ASP A 98 14.89 -15.01 -10.49
CA ASP A 98 15.99 -14.91 -11.44
C ASP A 98 16.05 -13.51 -12.04
N GLY A 99 17.04 -12.72 -11.62
CA GLY A 99 17.21 -11.33 -12.05
C GLY A 99 17.43 -11.13 -13.54
N ARG A 100 17.94 -12.15 -14.24
CA ARG A 100 18.21 -12.13 -15.70
C ARG A 100 17.03 -12.58 -16.54
N ARG A 101 16.04 -13.23 -15.94
CA ARG A 101 14.85 -13.68 -16.65
C ARG A 101 13.97 -12.48 -17.01
N LYS A 102 13.41 -12.47 -18.23
CA LYS A 102 12.53 -11.40 -18.71
C LYS A 102 11.29 -11.27 -17.82
N LEU A 103 10.99 -10.06 -17.36
CA LEU A 103 9.83 -9.76 -16.51
C LEU A 103 8.50 -10.13 -17.18
N SER A 104 8.41 -10.01 -18.51
CA SER A 104 7.23 -10.43 -19.27
C SER A 104 6.91 -11.92 -19.17
N THR A 105 7.87 -12.75 -18.72
CA THR A 105 7.69 -14.20 -18.51
C THR A 105 7.37 -14.55 -17.06
N PHE A 106 7.34 -13.58 -16.17
CA PHE A 106 6.94 -13.76 -14.79
C PHE A 106 5.41 -13.86 -14.70
N SER A 107 4.91 -14.65 -13.73
CA SER A 107 3.50 -14.54 -13.35
C SER A 107 3.21 -13.17 -12.75
N LYS A 108 1.95 -12.74 -12.73
CA LYS A 108 1.55 -11.47 -12.08
C LYS A 108 2.06 -11.36 -10.64
N GLY A 109 1.96 -12.45 -9.86
CA GLY A 109 2.50 -12.50 -8.50
C GLY A 109 4.02 -12.31 -8.46
N MET A 110 4.78 -12.97 -9.35
CA MET A 110 6.23 -12.79 -9.43
C MET A 110 6.61 -11.37 -9.87
N GLN A 111 5.84 -10.75 -10.76
CA GLN A 111 6.07 -9.35 -11.14
C GLN A 111 5.88 -8.42 -9.94
N LYS A 112 4.82 -8.60 -9.14
CA LYS A 112 4.61 -7.84 -7.90
C LYS A 112 5.75 -8.05 -6.90
N GLN A 113 6.19 -9.29 -6.70
CA GLN A 113 7.37 -9.59 -5.86
C GLN A 113 8.63 -8.86 -6.35
N ALA A 114 8.89 -8.88 -7.66
CA ALA A 114 10.04 -8.20 -8.26
C ALA A 114 10.00 -6.67 -7.98
N HIS A 115 8.84 -6.05 -8.11
CA HIS A 115 8.69 -4.61 -7.81
C HIS A 115 8.84 -4.29 -6.33
N ILE A 116 8.35 -5.16 -5.43
CA ILE A 116 8.54 -5.02 -3.99
C ILE A 116 10.05 -5.10 -3.64
N VAL A 117 10.77 -6.07 -4.21
CA VAL A 117 12.22 -6.18 -4.02
C VAL A 117 12.96 -4.94 -4.49
N LEU A 118 12.63 -4.41 -5.68
CA LEU A 118 13.23 -3.20 -6.23
C LEU A 118 12.89 -1.96 -5.38
N ALA A 119 11.66 -1.86 -4.90
CA ALA A 119 11.21 -0.77 -4.03
C ALA A 119 11.96 -0.77 -2.68
N LEU A 120 12.07 -1.92 -2.04
CA LEU A 120 12.81 -2.04 -0.78
C LEU A 120 14.30 -1.74 -0.97
N ALA A 121 14.90 -2.23 -2.07
CA ALA A 121 16.30 -1.95 -2.40
C ALA A 121 16.56 -0.48 -2.75
N SER A 122 15.54 0.28 -3.13
CA SER A 122 15.67 1.73 -3.42
C SER A 122 15.90 2.58 -2.18
N ASN A 123 15.68 2.02 -0.98
CA ASN A 123 15.91 2.67 0.32
C ASN A 123 15.29 4.08 0.42
N THR A 124 14.09 4.23 -0.13
CA THR A 124 13.31 5.47 -0.02
C THR A 124 12.67 5.59 1.35
N ASP A 125 12.31 6.82 1.72
CA ASP A 125 11.69 7.11 3.02
C ASP A 125 10.18 6.77 2.99
N TYR A 126 9.55 6.83 1.81
CA TYR A 126 8.13 6.53 1.57
C TYR A 126 7.96 5.47 0.50
N LEU A 127 7.12 4.49 0.76
CA LEU A 127 6.75 3.44 -0.19
C LEU A 127 5.23 3.43 -0.40
N LEU A 128 4.79 3.83 -1.58
CA LEU A 128 3.38 3.84 -1.95
C LEU A 128 3.06 2.58 -2.77
N CYS A 129 2.08 1.79 -2.30
CA CYS A 129 1.67 0.52 -2.90
C CYS A 129 0.19 0.61 -3.33
N ASP A 130 -0.08 0.62 -4.64
CA ASP A 130 -1.44 0.65 -5.17
C ASP A 130 -1.85 -0.77 -5.59
N GLU A 131 -2.81 -1.37 -4.86
CA GLU A 131 -3.31 -2.75 -5.06
C GLU A 131 -2.18 -3.81 -5.19
N THR A 132 -1.04 -3.55 -4.54
CA THR A 132 0.18 -4.36 -4.72
C THR A 132 0.05 -5.74 -4.07
N PHE A 133 -0.71 -5.85 -2.99
CA PHE A 133 -0.89 -7.10 -2.23
C PHE A 133 -1.95 -8.01 -2.83
N ASP A 134 -2.81 -7.47 -3.69
CA ASP A 134 -3.79 -8.27 -4.41
C ASP A 134 -3.12 -9.30 -5.32
N GLY A 135 -3.56 -10.54 -5.24
CA GLY A 135 -3.00 -11.67 -6.01
C GLY A 135 -1.65 -12.23 -5.51
N LEU A 136 -1.12 -11.76 -4.39
CA LEU A 136 -0.06 -12.45 -3.67
C LEU A 136 -0.65 -13.63 -2.88
N ASP A 137 0.03 -14.80 -2.93
CA ASP A 137 -0.35 -15.91 -2.06
C ASP A 137 -0.13 -15.57 -0.57
N PRO A 138 -0.82 -16.27 0.36
CA PRO A 138 -0.74 -15.95 1.79
C PRO A 138 0.66 -16.01 2.38
N VAL A 139 1.51 -16.95 1.93
CA VAL A 139 2.90 -17.12 2.42
C VAL A 139 3.72 -15.91 2.00
N MET A 140 3.58 -15.52 0.74
CA MET A 140 4.30 -14.38 0.19
C MET A 140 3.84 -13.06 0.82
N ARG A 141 2.54 -12.90 1.07
CA ARG A 141 1.98 -11.75 1.78
C ARG A 141 2.60 -11.60 3.18
N GLN A 142 2.73 -12.69 3.93
CA GLN A 142 3.38 -12.67 5.25
C GLN A 142 4.87 -12.34 5.16
N ALA A 143 5.58 -12.84 4.14
CA ALA A 143 6.99 -12.50 3.94
C ALA A 143 7.17 -11.00 3.66
N VAL A 144 6.33 -10.41 2.79
CA VAL A 144 6.37 -8.97 2.49
C VAL A 144 6.01 -8.14 3.72
N LYS A 145 4.98 -8.54 4.48
CA LYS A 145 4.62 -7.89 5.74
C LYS A 145 5.81 -7.80 6.70
N LYS A 146 6.51 -8.91 6.89
CA LYS A 146 7.69 -8.94 7.77
C LYS A 146 8.78 -7.98 7.28
N LEU A 147 9.08 -7.98 5.98
CA LEU A 147 10.07 -7.07 5.40
C LEU A 147 9.69 -5.60 5.54
N LEU A 148 8.41 -5.26 5.39
CA LEU A 148 7.94 -3.89 5.61
C LEU A 148 8.07 -3.49 7.07
N ALA A 149 7.67 -4.35 8.01
CA ALA A 149 7.81 -4.09 9.43
C ALA A 149 9.28 -3.93 9.85
N GLU A 150 10.19 -4.77 9.34
CA GLU A 150 11.63 -4.63 9.54
C GLU A 150 12.12 -3.28 9.00
N ALA A 151 11.73 -2.90 7.78
CA ALA A 151 12.14 -1.63 7.18
C ALA A 151 11.57 -0.40 7.90
N VAL A 152 10.38 -0.48 8.48
CA VAL A 152 9.81 0.57 9.36
C VAL A 152 10.69 0.76 10.59
N ILE A 153 11.08 -0.35 11.25
CA ILE A 153 11.86 -0.30 12.49
C ILE A 153 13.32 0.11 12.23
N GLU A 154 13.95 -0.40 11.17
CA GLU A 154 15.39 -0.26 10.94
C GLU A 154 15.75 1.06 10.24
N ARG A 155 14.85 1.62 9.44
CA ARG A 155 15.16 2.80 8.59
C ARG A 155 14.04 3.82 8.48
N ASP A 156 13.07 3.80 9.38
CA ASP A 156 11.95 4.74 9.43
C ASP A 156 11.12 4.80 8.13
N LEU A 157 11.03 3.69 7.39
CA LEU A 157 10.20 3.62 6.20
C LEU A 157 8.73 3.90 6.56
N THR A 158 8.04 4.67 5.74
CA THR A 158 6.60 4.89 5.85
C THR A 158 5.88 4.27 4.66
N PRO A 159 5.37 3.01 4.77
CA PRO A 159 4.57 2.40 3.74
C PRO A 159 3.14 2.93 3.74
N ILE A 160 2.60 3.25 2.55
CA ILE A 160 1.21 3.64 2.32
C ILE A 160 0.62 2.62 1.34
N ILE A 161 -0.34 1.82 1.80
CA ILE A 161 -0.87 0.67 1.06
C ILE A 161 -2.33 0.91 0.73
N ALA A 162 -2.66 1.07 -0.56
CA ALA A 162 -4.05 1.14 -1.01
C ALA A 162 -4.56 -0.26 -1.36
N SER A 163 -5.74 -0.61 -0.87
CA SER A 163 -6.44 -1.83 -1.20
C SER A 163 -7.97 -1.62 -1.11
N HIS A 164 -8.71 -2.42 -1.84
CA HIS A 164 -10.16 -2.52 -1.68
C HIS A 164 -10.56 -3.63 -0.68
N ASN A 165 -9.59 -4.38 -0.16
CA ASN A 165 -9.80 -5.50 0.75
C ASN A 165 -9.29 -5.15 2.17
N LEU A 166 -10.23 -4.86 3.07
CA LEU A 166 -9.91 -4.51 4.46
C LEU A 166 -9.07 -5.60 5.17
N ARG A 167 -9.36 -6.88 4.93
CA ARG A 167 -8.64 -7.99 5.59
C ARG A 167 -7.15 -8.01 5.25
N GLU A 168 -6.77 -7.53 4.06
CA GLU A 168 -5.36 -7.43 3.68
C GLU A 168 -4.65 -6.35 4.49
N LEU A 169 -5.33 -5.22 4.72
CA LEU A 169 -4.79 -4.10 5.48
C LEU A 169 -4.77 -4.38 6.99
N GLU A 170 -5.81 -5.03 7.53
CA GLU A 170 -5.89 -5.40 8.95
C GLU A 170 -4.69 -6.21 9.45
N ASP A 171 -4.13 -7.04 8.57
CA ASP A 171 -2.99 -7.88 8.92
C ASP A 171 -1.65 -7.13 8.85
N ILE A 172 -1.56 -6.02 8.13
CA ILE A 172 -0.29 -5.38 7.76
C ILE A 172 -0.17 -3.99 8.39
N CYS A 173 -1.26 -3.21 8.42
CA CYS A 173 -1.23 -1.79 8.74
C CYS A 173 -1.42 -1.52 10.24
N ASP A 174 -0.86 -0.42 10.71
CA ASP A 174 -1.05 0.12 12.06
C ASP A 174 -2.26 1.08 12.08
N HIS A 175 -2.40 1.86 11.01
CA HIS A 175 -3.47 2.84 10.81
C HIS A 175 -4.20 2.59 9.51
N VAL A 176 -5.47 2.95 9.45
CA VAL A 176 -6.26 2.85 8.22
C VAL A 176 -7.13 4.09 8.01
N GLY A 177 -7.18 4.56 6.78
CA GLY A 177 -8.07 5.61 6.30
C GLY A 177 -9.08 5.07 5.29
N LEU A 178 -10.37 5.41 5.44
CA LEU A 178 -11.40 5.08 4.48
C LEU A 178 -11.59 6.23 3.49
N LEU A 179 -11.33 5.94 2.23
CA LEU A 179 -11.59 6.85 1.11
C LEU A 179 -12.94 6.50 0.46
N HIS A 180 -13.83 7.47 0.41
CA HIS A 180 -15.14 7.33 -0.24
C HIS A 180 -15.47 8.61 -0.99
N GLU A 181 -15.88 8.49 -2.26
CA GLU A 181 -16.24 9.62 -3.13
C GLU A 181 -15.20 10.76 -3.13
N GLY A 182 -13.91 10.41 -3.14
CA GLY A 182 -12.80 11.35 -3.13
C GLY A 182 -12.48 12.01 -1.77
N GLY A 183 -13.23 11.69 -0.71
CA GLY A 183 -13.01 12.19 0.65
C GLY A 183 -12.54 11.11 1.61
N ILE A 184 -11.63 11.45 2.53
CA ILE A 184 -11.27 10.55 3.64
C ILE A 184 -12.31 10.72 4.75
N ILE A 185 -13.11 9.67 4.99
CA ILE A 185 -14.22 9.69 5.95
C ILE A 185 -13.69 9.50 7.37
N PHE A 186 -12.72 8.61 7.56
CA PHE A 186 -12.05 8.42 8.85
C PHE A 186 -10.58 8.06 8.66
N ASN A 187 -9.79 8.29 9.71
CA ASN A 187 -8.40 7.88 9.85
C ASN A 187 -8.20 7.44 11.30
N GLN A 188 -7.94 6.16 11.54
CA GLN A 188 -7.88 5.56 12.87
C GLN A 188 -6.84 4.44 12.93
N GLU A 189 -6.38 4.17 14.14
CA GLU A 189 -5.61 2.95 14.44
C GLU A 189 -6.46 1.71 14.20
N ILE A 190 -5.87 0.67 13.63
CA ILE A 190 -6.55 -0.60 13.33
C ILE A 190 -7.11 -1.26 14.60
N ASP A 191 -6.38 -1.19 15.70
CA ASP A 191 -6.84 -1.79 16.96
C ASP A 191 -8.11 -1.11 17.49
N ASN A 192 -8.24 0.19 17.31
CA ASN A 192 -9.47 0.91 17.66
C ASN A 192 -10.66 0.49 16.79
N LEU A 193 -10.44 0.19 15.51
CA LEU A 193 -11.48 -0.35 14.62
C LEU A 193 -11.92 -1.76 15.03
N ARG A 194 -10.98 -2.62 15.40
CA ARG A 194 -11.27 -3.97 15.90
C ARG A 194 -12.08 -3.96 17.18
N LEU A 195 -11.78 -3.03 18.08
CA LEU A 195 -12.51 -2.88 19.36
C LEU A 195 -13.87 -2.21 19.19
N GLY A 196 -14.02 -1.33 18.19
CA GLY A 196 -15.25 -0.57 17.94
C GLY A 196 -16.28 -1.28 17.05
N THR A 197 -15.90 -2.36 16.36
CA THR A 197 -16.79 -3.04 15.41
C THR A 197 -17.09 -4.47 15.89
N HIS A 198 -18.33 -4.74 16.25
CA HIS A 198 -18.74 -6.06 16.70
C HIS A 198 -19.73 -6.70 15.72
N LYS A 199 -19.41 -7.90 15.22
CA LYS A 199 -20.38 -8.75 14.54
C LYS A 199 -21.10 -9.60 15.58
N ILE A 200 -22.40 -9.33 15.79
CA ILE A 200 -23.23 -10.09 16.70
C ILE A 200 -24.16 -10.98 15.85
N GLN A 201 -24.09 -12.29 16.06
CA GLN A 201 -24.99 -13.24 15.44
C GLN A 201 -26.05 -13.63 16.47
N CYS A 202 -27.30 -13.25 16.23
CA CYS A 202 -28.41 -13.53 17.12
C CYS A 202 -29.41 -14.48 16.46
N ALA A 203 -29.90 -15.44 17.23
CA ALA A 203 -31.06 -16.26 16.86
C ALA A 203 -32.24 -15.83 17.72
N PHE A 204 -33.32 -15.37 17.09
CA PHE A 204 -34.52 -14.95 17.75
C PHE A 204 -35.57 -16.07 17.70
N LYS A 205 -36.36 -16.23 18.78
CA LYS A 205 -37.46 -17.21 18.83
C LYS A 205 -38.60 -16.82 17.90
N GLU A 206 -38.76 -15.56 17.60
CA GLU A 206 -39.73 -14.97 16.70
C GLU A 206 -39.05 -14.11 15.66
N PRO A 207 -39.57 -14.03 14.41
CA PRO A 207 -39.00 -13.16 13.38
C PRO A 207 -38.94 -11.70 13.89
N LYS A 208 -37.83 -11.04 13.70
CA LYS A 208 -37.62 -9.62 14.04
C LYS A 208 -37.42 -8.80 12.76
N ALA A 209 -38.03 -7.62 12.73
CA ALA A 209 -37.86 -6.67 11.65
C ALA A 209 -36.77 -5.63 12.02
N LYS A 210 -36.25 -4.92 11.01
CA LYS A 210 -35.19 -3.89 11.20
C LYS A 210 -35.63 -2.81 12.20
N GLU A 211 -36.93 -2.50 12.25
CA GLU A 211 -37.54 -1.53 13.15
C GLU A 211 -37.47 -1.91 14.64
N ASP A 212 -37.32 -3.22 14.94
CA ASP A 212 -37.20 -3.72 16.32
C ASP A 212 -35.83 -3.37 16.95
N PHE A 213 -34.87 -2.93 16.12
CA PHE A 213 -33.51 -2.56 16.54
C PHE A 213 -33.29 -1.06 16.61
N LYS A 214 -34.34 -0.28 16.88
CA LYS A 214 -34.25 1.18 17.05
C LYS A 214 -33.30 1.51 18.21
N GLY A 215 -32.27 2.32 17.92
CA GLY A 215 -31.25 2.75 18.89
C GLY A 215 -29.88 2.09 18.73
N LEU A 216 -29.71 1.23 17.72
CA LEU A 216 -28.40 0.76 17.29
C LEU A 216 -28.01 1.54 16.03
N ASP A 217 -27.01 2.40 16.16
CA ASP A 217 -26.47 3.12 15.02
C ASP A 217 -25.68 2.18 14.10
N ASN A 218 -25.83 2.34 12.78
CA ASN A 218 -25.11 1.59 11.76
C ASN A 218 -25.35 0.07 11.73
N LEU A 219 -26.55 -0.38 12.07
CA LEU A 219 -26.91 -1.79 11.99
C LEU A 219 -27.01 -2.25 10.53
N HIS A 220 -26.13 -3.16 10.10
CA HIS A 220 -26.29 -3.92 8.87
C HIS A 220 -27.06 -5.21 9.21
N TYR A 221 -28.25 -5.35 8.65
CA TYR A 221 -29.15 -6.48 8.89
C TYR A 221 -29.15 -7.42 7.67
N GLU A 222 -28.71 -8.66 7.86
CA GLU A 222 -28.80 -9.73 6.88
C GLU A 222 -29.85 -10.77 7.36
N ASN A 223 -30.79 -11.14 6.48
CA ASN A 223 -31.78 -12.20 6.72
C ASN A 223 -31.17 -13.58 6.54
#